data_a7d33ffbf6d2b5e0ec20c981f4d9142a
#
_entry.id   a7d33ffbf6d2b5e0ec20c981f4d9142a
#
_cell.length_a   1.000
_cell.length_b   1.000
_cell.length_c   1.000
_cell.angle_alpha   90.00
_cell.angle_beta   90.00
_cell.angle_gamma   90.00
#
_symmetry.space_group_name_H-M   'P 1'
#
loop_
_entity.id
_entity.type
_entity.pdbx_description
1 polymer ?
#
loop_
_entity_poly.entity_id
_entity_poly.type
_entity_poly.pdbx_seq_one_letter_code
_entity_poly.pdbx_strand_id
1 'polypeptide(L)'
;MREDRFFPLGTIPEYCTAEWYLDREIAPHVDQEMHRPRLDTAALLAMSVWSSELTVVDLGSGDGGLLSLLTEIPKAQKWGYDLQPSNVAGAVSRNQDVRLGSVFDPIDWADIAIATEMIEHLVGPHQFVDLVSHKSKYLIASSPWTESVDNHYEYHAWAWDVEGYAHMLESNGWKVIRHETPGNFQVALCESLNA
;
A
#
# COMPACT_ATOMS: atom_id res chain seq x y z
N MET A 1 -11.56 -6.26 -17.51
CA MET A 1 -10.65 -5.17 -17.05
C MET A 1 -11.47 -3.94 -16.71
N ARG A 2 -11.57 -3.61 -15.43
CA ARG A 2 -12.37 -2.50 -14.93
C ARG A 2 -11.53 -1.64 -13.99
N GLU A 3 -11.62 -0.31 -14.18
CA GLU A 3 -11.11 0.71 -13.29
C GLU A 3 -12.23 1.74 -13.06
N ASP A 4 -12.68 1.88 -11.84
CA ASP A 4 -13.75 2.82 -11.45
C ASP A 4 -13.15 3.95 -10.59
N ARG A 5 -13.47 5.19 -10.95
CA ARG A 5 -13.22 6.37 -10.15
C ARG A 5 -14.52 6.92 -9.57
N PHE A 6 -14.55 7.18 -8.26
CA PHE A 6 -15.79 7.52 -7.54
C PHE A 6 -16.03 9.03 -7.36
N PHE A 7 -15.18 9.87 -7.91
CA PHE A 7 -15.31 11.32 -7.81
C PHE A 7 -15.17 11.99 -9.18
N PRO A 8 -15.80 13.19 -9.39
CA PRO A 8 -15.74 13.91 -10.66
C PRO A 8 -14.33 14.39 -11.03
N LEU A 9 -14.07 14.54 -12.32
CA LEU A 9 -12.82 15.13 -12.83
C LEU A 9 -12.64 16.54 -12.26
N GLY A 10 -11.41 16.87 -11.83
CA GLY A 10 -11.06 18.19 -11.30
C GLY A 10 -11.50 18.42 -9.85
N THR A 11 -12.05 17.42 -9.18
CA THR A 11 -12.36 17.48 -7.74
C THR A 11 -11.35 16.63 -6.95
N ILE A 12 -11.04 17.09 -5.73
CA ILE A 12 -10.26 16.33 -4.76
C ILE A 12 -11.19 16.02 -3.59
N PRO A 13 -11.56 14.75 -3.36
CA PRO A 13 -12.35 14.39 -2.19
C PRO A 13 -11.61 14.76 -0.90
N GLU A 14 -12.34 15.21 0.12
CA GLU A 14 -11.75 15.58 1.41
C GLU A 14 -10.94 14.43 2.02
N TYR A 15 -11.45 13.19 1.92
CA TYR A 15 -10.80 11.98 2.42
C TYR A 15 -9.52 11.58 1.65
N CYS A 16 -9.18 12.28 0.57
CA CYS A 16 -7.89 12.14 -0.14
C CYS A 16 -6.87 13.20 0.30
N THR A 17 -7.18 14.06 1.28
CA THR A 17 -6.29 15.12 1.75
C THR A 17 -5.57 14.72 3.03
N ALA A 18 -4.37 15.28 3.24
CA ALA A 18 -3.59 15.03 4.45
C ALA A 18 -4.32 15.51 5.70
N GLU A 19 -5.04 16.64 5.61
CA GLU A 19 -5.80 17.23 6.71
C GLU A 19 -6.86 16.28 7.25
N TRP A 20 -7.50 15.51 6.40
CA TRP A 20 -8.52 14.54 6.80
C TRP A 20 -7.98 13.44 7.71
N TYR A 21 -6.68 13.09 7.57
CA TYR A 21 -6.03 12.04 8.38
C TYR A 21 -5.55 12.53 9.75
N LEU A 22 -5.47 13.85 10.00
CA LEU A 22 -4.88 14.39 11.23
C LEU A 22 -5.60 13.94 12.50
N ASP A 23 -6.93 13.84 12.47
CA ASP A 23 -7.78 13.54 13.63
C ASP A 23 -8.39 12.13 13.59
N ARG A 24 -7.87 11.24 12.73
CA ARG A 24 -8.38 9.87 12.63
C ARG A 24 -7.88 8.99 13.75
N GLU A 25 -8.72 8.05 14.16
CA GLU A 25 -8.37 7.02 15.12
C GLU A 25 -7.52 5.94 14.44
N ILE A 26 -6.67 5.30 15.24
CA ILE A 26 -5.81 4.19 14.78
C ILE A 26 -6.66 3.04 14.21
N ALA A 27 -6.20 2.47 13.11
CA ALA A 27 -6.83 1.32 12.46
C ALA A 27 -5.89 0.09 12.51
N PRO A 28 -5.96 -0.74 13.57
CA PRO A 28 -5.04 -1.86 13.78
C PRO A 28 -5.43 -3.06 12.91
N HIS A 29 -5.24 -2.98 11.60
CA HIS A 29 -5.67 -3.99 10.64
C HIS A 29 -5.09 -5.39 10.90
N VAL A 30 -3.86 -5.48 11.44
CA VAL A 30 -3.24 -6.78 11.76
C VAL A 30 -3.99 -7.56 12.83
N ASP A 31 -4.76 -6.87 13.68
CA ASP A 31 -5.56 -7.44 14.76
C ASP A 31 -6.99 -7.76 14.31
N GLN A 32 -7.35 -7.45 13.06
CA GLN A 32 -8.68 -7.68 12.48
C GLN A 32 -8.65 -8.92 11.59
N GLU A 33 -9.51 -9.89 11.90
CA GLU A 33 -9.57 -11.19 11.21
C GLU A 33 -9.74 -11.05 9.70
N MET A 34 -10.59 -10.13 9.25
CA MET A 34 -10.86 -9.92 7.83
C MET A 34 -9.64 -9.42 7.02
N HIS A 35 -8.72 -8.67 7.65
CA HIS A 35 -7.52 -8.14 7.00
C HIS A 35 -6.32 -9.09 7.06
N ARG A 36 -6.35 -10.08 7.95
CA ARG A 36 -5.21 -10.95 8.20
C ARG A 36 -4.76 -11.73 6.97
N PRO A 37 -5.64 -12.35 6.16
CA PRO A 37 -5.20 -13.07 4.94
C PRO A 37 -4.44 -12.19 3.94
N ARG A 38 -4.87 -10.93 3.76
CA ARG A 38 -4.20 -9.96 2.90
C ARG A 38 -2.80 -9.62 3.43
N LEU A 39 -2.69 -9.32 4.72
CA LEU A 39 -1.41 -8.97 5.35
C LEU A 39 -0.42 -10.14 5.34
N ASP A 40 -0.88 -11.36 5.63
CA ASP A 40 -0.05 -12.56 5.55
C ASP A 40 0.43 -12.80 4.11
N THR A 41 -0.44 -12.62 3.11
CA THR A 41 -0.07 -12.75 1.70
C THR A 41 0.97 -11.70 1.31
N ALA A 42 0.76 -10.43 1.67
CA ALA A 42 1.71 -9.36 1.39
C ALA A 42 3.09 -9.62 2.04
N ALA A 43 3.10 -10.06 3.29
CA ALA A 43 4.33 -10.44 3.98
C ALA A 43 5.05 -11.61 3.30
N LEU A 44 4.33 -12.67 2.90
CA LEU A 44 4.91 -13.81 2.18
C LEU A 44 5.49 -13.40 0.82
N LEU A 45 4.80 -12.54 0.08
CA LEU A 45 5.29 -12.02 -1.20
C LEU A 45 6.55 -11.16 -1.02
N ALA A 46 6.58 -10.27 -0.02
CA ALA A 46 7.76 -9.49 0.30
C ALA A 46 8.95 -10.37 0.67
N MET A 47 8.73 -11.38 1.53
CA MET A 47 9.78 -12.34 1.92
C MET A 47 10.27 -13.19 0.75
N SER A 48 9.44 -13.46 -0.25
CA SER A 48 9.84 -14.28 -1.41
C SER A 48 10.88 -13.61 -2.31
N VAL A 49 11.03 -12.29 -2.24
CA VAL A 49 12.01 -11.49 -3.02
C VAL A 49 13.07 -10.82 -2.15
N TRP A 50 12.88 -10.81 -0.83
CA TRP A 50 13.84 -10.23 0.09
C TRP A 50 15.11 -11.06 0.22
N SER A 51 16.25 -10.39 0.33
CA SER A 51 17.54 -10.92 0.76
C SER A 51 18.18 -9.97 1.77
N SER A 52 19.20 -10.42 2.48
CA SER A 52 19.88 -9.62 3.52
C SER A 52 20.54 -8.32 3.03
N GLU A 53 20.62 -8.12 1.71
CA GLU A 53 21.17 -6.91 1.09
C GLU A 53 20.09 -5.90 0.73
N LEU A 54 18.80 -6.28 0.80
CA LEU A 54 17.68 -5.45 0.38
C LEU A 54 16.98 -4.81 1.59
N THR A 55 16.49 -3.60 1.36
CA THR A 55 15.71 -2.81 2.31
C THR A 55 14.24 -2.81 1.96
N VAL A 56 13.36 -2.52 2.93
CA VAL A 56 11.90 -2.52 2.78
C VAL A 56 11.30 -1.22 3.30
N VAL A 57 10.42 -0.59 2.52
CA VAL A 57 9.57 0.51 2.96
C VAL A 57 8.10 0.15 2.80
N ASP A 58 7.30 0.42 3.84
CA ASP A 58 5.85 0.25 3.83
C ASP A 58 5.19 1.63 3.74
N LEU A 59 4.51 1.88 2.62
CA LEU A 59 3.90 3.16 2.25
C LEU A 59 2.41 3.13 2.59
N GLY A 60 1.95 4.02 3.47
CA GLY A 60 0.65 3.91 4.12
C GLY A 60 0.66 2.79 5.15
N SER A 61 1.70 2.78 6.00
CA SER A 61 2.05 1.67 6.90
C SER A 61 1.06 1.44 8.05
N GLY A 62 0.12 2.36 8.26
CA GLY A 62 -0.77 2.30 9.41
C GLY A 62 0.02 2.29 10.73
N ASP A 63 -0.42 1.45 11.65
CA ASP A 63 0.25 1.24 12.95
C ASP A 63 1.46 0.28 12.90
N GLY A 64 2.02 0.04 11.71
CA GLY A 64 3.14 -0.86 11.52
C GLY A 64 2.77 -2.34 11.63
N GLY A 65 1.50 -2.67 11.51
CA GLY A 65 1.01 -4.04 11.62
C GLY A 65 1.68 -4.99 10.63
N LEU A 66 1.79 -4.62 9.35
CA LEU A 66 2.48 -5.41 8.33
C LEU A 66 3.98 -5.53 8.62
N LEU A 67 4.64 -4.42 8.99
CA LEU A 67 6.06 -4.46 9.36
C LEU A 67 6.34 -5.43 10.52
N SER A 68 5.38 -5.60 11.42
CA SER A 68 5.51 -6.55 12.54
C SER A 68 5.50 -8.01 12.10
N LEU A 69 4.91 -8.33 10.94
CA LEU A 69 4.89 -9.68 10.34
C LEU A 69 6.19 -10.04 9.63
N LEU A 70 6.97 -9.04 9.20
CA LEU A 70 8.26 -9.22 8.53
C LEU A 70 9.38 -9.52 9.55
N THR A 71 9.22 -10.58 10.31
CA THR A 71 10.06 -10.88 11.50
C THR A 71 11.51 -11.20 11.16
N GLU A 72 11.79 -11.76 9.99
CA GLU A 72 13.13 -12.12 9.53
C GLU A 72 13.94 -10.91 9.04
N ILE A 73 13.26 -9.82 8.69
CA ILE A 73 13.90 -8.58 8.22
C ILE A 73 14.38 -7.77 9.43
N PRO A 74 15.67 -7.47 9.54
CA PRO A 74 16.19 -6.64 10.62
C PRO A 74 15.51 -5.27 10.67
N LYS A 75 15.27 -4.73 11.85
CA LYS A 75 14.62 -3.41 12.03
C LYS A 75 15.34 -2.28 11.31
N ALA A 76 16.66 -2.34 11.20
CA ALA A 76 17.45 -1.35 10.49
C ALA A 76 17.26 -1.39 8.96
N GLN A 77 16.62 -2.44 8.44
CA GLN A 77 16.37 -2.64 7.00
C GLN A 77 14.89 -2.50 6.62
N LYS A 78 14.02 -2.13 7.56
CA LYS A 78 12.60 -1.89 7.28
C LYS A 78 12.05 -0.71 8.06
N TRP A 79 11.24 0.11 7.40
CA TRP A 79 10.53 1.25 7.99
C TRP A 79 9.24 1.51 7.22
N GLY A 80 8.40 2.40 7.74
CA GLY A 80 7.17 2.80 7.08
C GLY A 80 6.94 4.31 7.10
N TYR A 81 5.99 4.76 6.29
CA TYR A 81 5.45 6.11 6.30
C TYR A 81 3.93 6.07 6.39
N ASP A 82 3.36 6.96 7.18
CA ASP A 82 1.92 7.16 7.27
C ASP A 82 1.58 8.63 7.49
N LEU A 83 0.45 9.09 6.95
CA LEU A 83 -0.06 10.45 7.11
C LEU A 83 -0.73 10.68 8.45
N GLN A 84 -1.19 9.59 9.12
CA GLN A 84 -2.03 9.65 10.29
C GLN A 84 -1.20 9.60 11.57
N PRO A 85 -1.19 10.69 12.39
CA PRO A 85 -0.38 10.75 13.60
C PRO A 85 -0.71 9.64 14.62
N SER A 86 -1.99 9.24 14.72
CA SER A 86 -2.43 8.17 15.62
C SER A 86 -1.86 6.81 15.22
N ASN A 87 -1.73 6.52 13.91
CA ASN A 87 -1.09 5.32 13.38
C ASN A 87 0.39 5.30 13.75
N VAL A 88 1.11 6.41 13.49
CA VAL A 88 2.54 6.54 13.84
C VAL A 88 2.76 6.34 15.33
N ALA A 89 1.90 6.91 16.19
CA ALA A 89 1.96 6.69 17.63
C ALA A 89 1.69 5.22 18.00
N GLY A 90 0.77 4.56 17.30
CA GLY A 90 0.45 3.13 17.48
C GLY A 90 1.63 2.22 17.12
N ALA A 91 2.39 2.56 16.10
CA ALA A 91 3.57 1.82 15.65
C ALA A 91 4.65 1.72 16.73
N VAL A 92 4.77 2.74 17.58
CA VAL A 92 5.67 2.72 18.75
C VAL A 92 5.32 1.55 19.67
N SER A 93 4.03 1.32 19.90
CA SER A 93 3.56 0.19 20.76
C SER A 93 3.87 -1.17 20.13
N ARG A 94 3.96 -1.25 18.80
CA ARG A 94 4.38 -2.46 18.07
C ARG A 94 5.89 -2.55 17.89
N ASN A 95 6.65 -1.54 18.39
CA ASN A 95 8.10 -1.48 18.24
C ASN A 95 8.53 -1.50 16.75
N GLN A 96 7.80 -0.78 15.90
CA GLN A 96 8.09 -0.57 14.49
C GLN A 96 8.52 0.88 14.22
N ASP A 97 9.39 1.09 13.21
CA ASP A 97 9.81 2.41 12.72
C ASP A 97 8.80 2.87 11.67
N VAL A 98 7.78 3.61 12.08
CA VAL A 98 6.85 4.30 11.18
C VAL A 98 6.99 5.80 11.39
N ARG A 99 7.18 6.52 10.29
CA ARG A 99 7.47 7.95 10.26
C ARG A 99 6.26 8.70 9.71
N LEU A 100 5.98 9.87 10.30
CA LEU A 100 4.92 10.76 9.81
C LEU A 100 5.37 11.41 8.50
N GLY A 101 4.59 11.26 7.43
CA GLY A 101 4.89 11.85 6.13
C GLY A 101 4.00 11.35 5.02
N SER A 102 3.88 12.15 3.97
CA SER A 102 3.22 11.76 2.73
C SER A 102 4.16 10.94 1.86
N VAL A 103 3.61 9.96 1.15
CA VAL A 103 4.33 9.20 0.11
C VAL A 103 4.75 10.06 -1.09
N PHE A 104 4.26 11.29 -1.18
CA PHE A 104 4.65 12.29 -2.18
C PHE A 104 5.70 13.28 -1.68
N ASP A 105 6.05 13.24 -0.39
CA ASP A 105 7.14 14.03 0.18
C ASP A 105 8.51 13.41 -0.15
N PRO A 106 9.61 14.14 0.06
CA PRO A 106 10.94 13.54 0.07
C PRO A 106 11.07 12.51 1.20
N ILE A 107 11.01 11.23 0.86
CA ILE A 107 11.12 10.11 1.80
C ILE A 107 12.35 9.25 1.49
N ASP A 108 12.77 8.43 2.46
CA ASP A 108 13.78 7.41 2.23
C ASP A 108 13.12 6.22 1.49
N TRP A 109 13.58 5.97 0.26
CA TRP A 109 13.13 4.86 -0.55
C TRP A 109 13.91 3.58 -0.24
N ALA A 110 13.32 2.43 -0.57
CA ALA A 110 13.88 1.11 -0.34
C ALA A 110 13.85 0.27 -1.61
N ASP A 111 14.59 -0.84 -1.62
CA ASP A 111 14.60 -1.80 -2.74
C ASP A 111 13.23 -2.46 -2.95
N ILE A 112 12.51 -2.70 -1.86
CA ILE A 112 11.16 -3.27 -1.85
C ILE A 112 10.22 -2.24 -1.25
N ALA A 113 9.26 -1.77 -2.05
CA ALA A 113 8.13 -0.96 -1.58
C ALA A 113 6.92 -1.86 -1.33
N ILE A 114 6.20 -1.57 -0.25
CA ILE A 114 4.91 -2.17 0.05
C ILE A 114 3.87 -1.05 0.11
N ALA A 115 2.70 -1.24 -0.50
CA ALA A 115 1.60 -0.28 -0.49
C ALA A 115 0.28 -1.05 -0.43
N THR A 116 -0.16 -1.39 0.78
CA THR A 116 -1.37 -2.20 0.97
C THR A 116 -2.54 -1.36 1.45
N GLU A 117 -3.68 -1.40 0.73
CA GLU A 117 -4.90 -0.63 1.05
C GLU A 117 -4.60 0.88 1.18
N MET A 118 -3.87 1.40 0.22
CA MET A 118 -3.49 2.81 0.20
C MET A 118 -3.73 3.44 -1.18
N ILE A 119 -3.48 2.69 -2.25
CA ILE A 119 -3.53 3.19 -3.63
C ILE A 119 -4.94 3.65 -4.01
N GLU A 120 -5.98 2.98 -3.54
CA GLU A 120 -7.39 3.31 -3.74
C GLU A 120 -7.84 4.62 -3.08
N HIS A 121 -7.07 5.13 -2.11
CA HIS A 121 -7.33 6.41 -1.45
C HIS A 121 -6.68 7.61 -2.16
N LEU A 122 -5.83 7.37 -3.16
CA LEU A 122 -5.10 8.44 -3.84
C LEU A 122 -5.93 9.12 -4.92
N VAL A 123 -5.77 10.44 -5.08
CA VAL A 123 -6.35 11.17 -6.21
C VAL A 123 -5.74 10.72 -7.54
N GLY A 124 -4.44 10.45 -7.54
CA GLY A 124 -3.67 10.04 -8.72
C GLY A 124 -2.91 8.73 -8.49
N PRO A 125 -3.58 7.57 -8.45
CA PRO A 125 -2.94 6.28 -8.21
C PRO A 125 -1.89 5.92 -9.27
N HIS A 126 -2.15 6.21 -10.54
CA HIS A 126 -1.22 5.97 -11.64
C HIS A 126 0.10 6.73 -11.47
N GLN A 127 0.03 8.00 -11.07
CA GLN A 127 1.22 8.83 -10.83
C GLN A 127 2.06 8.30 -9.67
N PHE A 128 1.40 7.82 -8.62
CA PHE A 128 2.07 7.20 -7.48
C PHE A 128 2.77 5.89 -7.90
N VAL A 129 2.05 5.02 -8.59
CA VAL A 129 2.59 3.72 -9.03
C VAL A 129 3.77 3.89 -10.00
N ASP A 130 3.69 4.85 -10.93
CA ASP A 130 4.80 5.23 -11.81
C ASP A 130 5.98 5.78 -11.01
N LEU A 131 5.77 6.69 -10.06
CA LEU A 131 6.82 7.21 -9.19
C LEU A 131 7.57 6.09 -8.48
N VAL A 132 6.86 5.14 -7.87
CA VAL A 132 7.47 4.02 -7.14
C VAL A 132 8.29 3.14 -8.07
N SER A 133 7.90 2.97 -9.35
CA SER A 133 8.63 2.15 -10.32
C SER A 133 10.04 2.67 -10.63
N HIS A 134 10.28 3.97 -10.43
CA HIS A 134 11.60 4.60 -10.56
C HIS A 134 12.41 4.64 -9.25
N LYS A 135 11.86 4.14 -8.15
CA LYS A 135 12.45 4.25 -6.82
C LYS A 135 12.71 2.91 -6.15
N SER A 136 11.99 1.87 -6.53
CA SER A 136 12.07 0.55 -5.90
C SER A 136 12.12 -0.54 -6.97
N LYS A 137 12.86 -1.60 -6.68
CA LYS A 137 13.01 -2.76 -7.55
C LYS A 137 11.78 -3.67 -7.53
N TYR A 138 11.14 -3.79 -6.38
CA TYR A 138 9.93 -4.58 -6.20
C TYR A 138 8.83 -3.73 -5.55
N LEU A 139 7.58 -4.02 -5.93
CA LEU A 139 6.38 -3.48 -5.31
C LEU A 139 5.48 -4.62 -4.89
N ILE A 140 5.03 -4.60 -3.63
CA ILE A 140 3.91 -5.40 -3.15
C ILE A 140 2.74 -4.45 -2.94
N ALA A 141 1.69 -4.57 -3.73
CA ALA A 141 0.55 -3.66 -3.68
C ALA A 141 -0.75 -4.44 -3.48
N SER A 142 -1.68 -3.88 -2.71
CA SER A 142 -3.02 -4.44 -2.55
C SER A 142 -4.12 -3.41 -2.65
N SER A 143 -5.31 -3.87 -3.02
CA SER A 143 -6.57 -3.13 -2.93
C SER A 143 -7.76 -4.12 -2.84
N PRO A 144 -8.96 -3.68 -2.44
CA PRO A 144 -10.16 -4.49 -2.63
C PRO A 144 -10.41 -4.75 -4.12
N TRP A 145 -10.80 -5.98 -4.49
CA TRP A 145 -11.15 -6.32 -5.88
C TRP A 145 -12.65 -6.48 -6.10
N THR A 146 -13.44 -6.54 -5.01
CA THR A 146 -14.89 -6.74 -5.05
C THR A 146 -15.69 -5.44 -5.16
N GLU A 147 -15.04 -4.30 -5.06
CA GLU A 147 -15.67 -2.98 -5.10
C GLU A 147 -16.02 -2.54 -6.51
N SER A 148 -17.06 -1.70 -6.61
CA SER A 148 -17.57 -1.13 -7.86
C SER A 148 -18.29 0.19 -7.59
N VAL A 149 -18.71 0.90 -8.65
CA VAL A 149 -19.50 2.14 -8.56
C VAL A 149 -20.74 1.99 -7.68
N ASP A 150 -21.36 0.80 -7.69
CA ASP A 150 -22.60 0.55 -6.93
C ASP A 150 -22.36 0.07 -5.50
N ASN A 151 -21.13 -0.35 -5.18
CA ASN A 151 -20.78 -0.92 -3.88
C ASN A 151 -19.30 -0.78 -3.59
N HIS A 152 -18.92 0.24 -2.81
CA HIS A 152 -17.55 0.50 -2.37
C HIS A 152 -17.55 1.13 -0.98
N TYR A 153 -16.39 1.11 -0.35
CA TYR A 153 -16.19 1.84 0.89
C TYR A 153 -16.18 3.35 0.61
N GLU A 154 -16.89 4.13 1.42
CA GLU A 154 -17.17 5.56 1.18
C GLU A 154 -15.92 6.45 1.06
N TYR A 155 -14.77 6.00 1.58
CA TYR A 155 -13.50 6.73 1.53
C TYR A 155 -12.52 6.18 0.49
N HIS A 156 -12.95 5.25 -0.37
CA HIS A 156 -12.16 4.87 -1.54
C HIS A 156 -12.45 5.80 -2.69
N ALA A 157 -11.40 6.24 -3.37
CA ALA A 157 -11.48 7.11 -4.54
C ALA A 157 -11.50 6.28 -5.84
N TRP A 158 -10.98 5.05 -5.78
CA TRP A 158 -10.85 4.14 -6.91
C TRP A 158 -11.15 2.69 -6.52
N ALA A 159 -11.58 1.92 -7.53
CA ALA A 159 -11.63 0.46 -7.43
C ALA A 159 -11.23 -0.20 -8.76
N TRP A 160 -10.70 -1.41 -8.66
CA TRP A 160 -10.28 -2.24 -9.80
C TRP A 160 -10.77 -3.67 -9.62
N ASP A 161 -11.21 -4.29 -10.72
CA ASP A 161 -11.23 -5.75 -10.77
C ASP A 161 -9.79 -6.29 -10.90
N VAL A 162 -9.63 -7.61 -10.81
CA VAL A 162 -8.31 -8.26 -10.84
C VAL A 162 -7.52 -7.92 -12.11
N GLU A 163 -8.17 -7.93 -13.27
CA GLU A 163 -7.53 -7.57 -14.56
C GLU A 163 -7.21 -6.08 -14.64
N GLY A 164 -8.11 -5.22 -14.14
CA GLY A 164 -7.93 -3.76 -14.11
C GLY A 164 -6.76 -3.35 -13.23
N TYR A 165 -6.60 -4.00 -12.07
CA TYR A 165 -5.49 -3.73 -11.17
C TYR A 165 -4.14 -4.13 -11.76
N ALA A 166 -4.07 -5.33 -12.34
CA ALA A 166 -2.86 -5.77 -13.05
C ALA A 166 -2.50 -4.82 -14.19
N HIS A 167 -3.49 -4.40 -14.99
CA HIS A 167 -3.28 -3.45 -16.08
C HIS A 167 -2.82 -2.08 -15.59
N MET A 168 -3.39 -1.57 -14.48
CA MET A 168 -2.97 -0.32 -13.86
C MET A 168 -1.50 -0.38 -13.45
N LEU A 169 -1.06 -1.47 -12.81
CA LEU A 169 0.33 -1.68 -12.43
C LEU A 169 1.25 -1.78 -13.65
N GLU A 170 0.89 -2.60 -14.64
CA GLU A 170 1.70 -2.82 -15.86
C GLU A 170 1.83 -1.57 -16.73
N SER A 171 0.77 -0.76 -16.81
CA SER A 171 0.77 0.50 -17.55
C SER A 171 1.63 1.59 -16.91
N ASN A 172 2.06 1.39 -15.66
CA ASN A 172 2.87 2.34 -14.88
C ASN A 172 4.24 1.77 -14.48
N GLY A 173 4.86 1.00 -15.38
CA GLY A 173 6.26 0.62 -15.28
C GLY A 173 6.55 -0.65 -14.47
N TRP A 174 5.56 -1.49 -14.24
CA TRP A 174 5.71 -2.73 -13.50
C TRP A 174 5.46 -3.96 -14.36
N LYS A 175 6.13 -5.06 -14.04
CA LYS A 175 5.81 -6.41 -14.48
C LYS A 175 5.18 -7.15 -13.32
N VAL A 176 3.91 -7.52 -13.43
CA VAL A 176 3.24 -8.35 -12.42
C VAL A 176 3.83 -9.78 -12.46
N ILE A 177 4.46 -10.21 -11.36
CA ILE A 177 5.07 -11.54 -11.22
C ILE A 177 4.09 -12.53 -10.61
N ARG A 178 3.34 -12.07 -9.59
CA ARG A 178 2.32 -12.86 -8.90
C ARG A 178 1.14 -11.96 -8.57
N HIS A 179 -0.06 -12.53 -8.62
CA HIS A 179 -1.30 -11.85 -8.26
C HIS A 179 -2.20 -12.84 -7.53
N GLU A 180 -2.47 -12.57 -6.26
CA GLU A 180 -3.24 -13.42 -5.36
C GLU A 180 -4.52 -12.69 -4.93
N THR A 181 -5.57 -13.44 -4.62
CA THR A 181 -6.86 -12.87 -4.18
C THR A 181 -7.29 -13.41 -2.82
N PRO A 182 -6.62 -13.02 -1.72
CA PRO A 182 -6.99 -13.46 -0.38
C PRO A 182 -8.29 -12.78 0.08
N GLY A 183 -9.39 -13.53 0.10
CA GLY A 183 -10.71 -13.00 0.48
C GLY A 183 -11.20 -11.93 -0.49
N ASN A 184 -11.59 -10.77 0.04
CA ASN A 184 -12.08 -9.63 -0.75
C ASN A 184 -10.96 -8.71 -1.27
N PHE A 185 -9.72 -9.07 -1.01
CA PHE A 185 -8.55 -8.29 -1.40
C PHE A 185 -7.78 -8.97 -2.52
N GLN A 186 -7.06 -8.16 -3.28
CA GLN A 186 -6.05 -8.61 -4.23
C GLN A 186 -4.69 -8.11 -3.79
N VAL A 187 -3.66 -8.93 -3.97
CA VAL A 187 -2.28 -8.59 -3.62
C VAL A 187 -1.38 -8.98 -4.79
N ALA A 188 -0.69 -8.01 -5.34
CA ALA A 188 0.25 -8.20 -6.44
C ALA A 188 1.70 -8.03 -5.98
N LEU A 189 2.58 -8.92 -6.44
CA LEU A 189 4.03 -8.74 -6.42
C LEU A 189 4.48 -8.34 -7.83
N CYS A 190 5.18 -7.23 -7.91
CA CYS A 190 5.66 -6.66 -9.16
C CYS A 190 7.18 -6.44 -9.14
N GLU A 191 7.81 -6.57 -10.31
CA GLU A 191 9.19 -6.19 -10.58
C GLU A 191 9.22 -4.94 -11.45
N SER A 192 10.04 -3.96 -11.08
CA SER A 192 10.15 -2.71 -11.84
C SER A 192 10.76 -2.97 -13.22
N LEU A 193 10.24 -2.26 -14.22
CA LEU A 193 10.83 -2.16 -15.58
C LEU A 193 11.75 -0.94 -15.71
N ASN A 194 11.83 -0.07 -14.66
CA ASN A 194 12.51 1.23 -14.67
C ASN A 194 13.67 1.32 -13.65
N ALA A 195 13.77 0.40 -12.69
CA ALA A 195 14.81 0.37 -11.64
C ALA A 195 16.05 -0.42 -12.02
#